data_8930ff0212d7ce672e1797d01b5c3405
#
_entry.id   8930ff0212d7ce672e1797d01b5c3405
#
_cell.length_a   1.000
_cell.length_b   1.000
_cell.length_c   1.000
_cell.angle_alpha   90.00
_cell.angle_beta   90.00
_cell.angle_gamma   90.00
#
_symmetry.space_group_name_H-M   'P 1'
#
loop_
_entity.id
_entity.type
_entity.pdbx_description
1 polymer ?
#
loop_
_entity_poly.entity_id
_entity_poly.type
_entity_poly.pdbx_seq_one_letter_code
_entity_poly.pdbx_strand_id
1 'polypeptide(L)'
;MEREYEELLTLTRTLCAKFGPSGWEDEVREYILQAAMPYADRIETDPMGNLMVFRKGRNLTEQPIMLCAHMDEVGVIVKSFTEDGMVKFGFVGGVDPRVVIGRRIQFRTEEGDTVEGIIGIKAVHLTTASERQHAPKTRDLYIDIGCTSKKQAE
;
A
#
# COMPACT_ATOMS: atom_id res chain seq x y z
N MET A 1 30.12 -7.04 -3.84
CA MET A 1 29.10 -6.89 -4.92
C MET A 1 27.96 -7.91 -4.79
N GLU A 2 28.22 -9.24 -4.88
CA GLU A 2 27.15 -10.26 -4.78
C GLU A 2 26.40 -10.23 -3.44
N ARG A 3 27.13 -10.14 -2.34
CA ARG A 3 26.56 -10.03 -0.98
C ARG A 3 25.74 -8.74 -0.79
N GLU A 4 26.23 -7.62 -1.24
CA GLU A 4 25.53 -6.33 -1.16
C GLU A 4 24.25 -6.35 -2.00
N TYR A 5 24.28 -7.01 -3.15
CA TYR A 5 23.10 -7.22 -3.99
C TYR A 5 22.03 -8.08 -3.31
N GLU A 6 22.43 -9.17 -2.66
CA GLU A 6 21.51 -10.04 -1.89
C GLU A 6 20.93 -9.31 -0.67
N GLU A 7 21.72 -8.51 0.02
CA GLU A 7 21.26 -7.67 1.13
C GLU A 7 20.22 -6.63 0.64
N LEU A 8 20.46 -5.99 -0.50
CA LEU A 8 19.53 -5.04 -1.11
C LEU A 8 18.23 -5.71 -1.57
N LEU A 9 18.31 -6.88 -2.20
CA LEU A 9 17.15 -7.67 -2.59
C LEU A 9 16.30 -8.07 -1.38
N THR A 10 16.96 -8.51 -0.31
CA THR A 10 16.27 -8.90 0.93
C THR A 10 15.57 -7.71 1.56
N LEU A 11 16.23 -6.55 1.64
CA LEU A 11 15.65 -5.31 2.13
C LEU A 11 14.43 -4.90 1.30
N THR A 12 14.57 -4.91 -0.03
CA THR A 12 13.48 -4.55 -0.95
C THR A 12 12.28 -5.49 -0.77
N ARG A 13 12.50 -6.80 -0.74
CA ARG A 13 11.43 -7.79 -0.51
C ARG A 13 10.73 -7.58 0.83
N THR A 14 11.51 -7.31 1.87
CA THR A 14 10.97 -7.10 3.22
C THR A 14 10.10 -5.84 3.27
N LEU A 15 10.55 -4.72 2.69
CA LEU A 15 9.78 -3.49 2.63
C LEU A 15 8.49 -3.66 1.81
N CYS A 16 8.60 -4.26 0.62
CA CYS A 16 7.43 -4.51 -0.25
C CYS A 16 6.43 -5.53 0.32
N ALA A 17 6.80 -6.30 1.33
CA ALA A 17 5.90 -7.24 2.02
C ALA A 17 5.17 -6.61 3.22
N LYS A 18 5.53 -5.37 3.59
CA LYS A 18 4.87 -4.63 4.67
C LYS A 18 3.57 -4.02 4.17
N PHE A 19 2.58 -3.93 5.05
CA PHE A 19 1.38 -3.16 4.79
C PHE A 19 1.70 -1.68 4.97
N GLY A 20 1.56 -0.89 3.90
CA GLY A 20 2.00 0.51 3.91
C GLY A 20 1.30 1.42 2.90
N PRO A 21 -0.04 1.34 2.70
CA PRO A 21 -0.71 2.34 1.88
C PRO A 21 -0.69 3.71 2.56
N SER A 22 -0.78 4.79 1.76
CA SER A 22 -0.75 6.17 2.25
C SER A 22 -1.69 6.39 3.44
N GLY A 23 -1.15 6.85 4.56
CA GLY A 23 -1.83 7.05 5.84
C GLY A 23 -1.79 5.84 6.79
N TRP A 24 -1.19 4.72 6.38
CA TRP A 24 -1.05 3.47 7.14
C TRP A 24 0.38 2.92 7.04
N GLU A 25 1.39 3.79 7.08
CA GLU A 25 2.79 3.44 6.88
C GLU A 25 3.48 2.91 8.14
N ASP A 26 2.75 2.65 9.23
CA ASP A 26 3.32 2.29 10.53
C ASP A 26 4.24 1.07 10.47
N GLU A 27 3.87 0.02 9.75
CA GLU A 27 4.70 -1.19 9.63
C GLU A 27 6.00 -0.92 8.88
N VAL A 28 5.94 -0.08 7.85
CA VAL A 28 7.12 0.32 7.06
C VAL A 28 8.01 1.22 7.90
N ARG A 29 7.43 2.23 8.57
CA ARG A 29 8.15 3.17 9.44
C ARG A 29 8.88 2.45 10.57
N GLU A 30 8.21 1.52 11.26
CA GLU A 30 8.82 0.76 12.35
C GLU A 30 10.01 -0.07 11.85
N TYR A 31 9.86 -0.73 10.71
CA TYR A 31 10.98 -1.47 10.12
C TYR A 31 12.17 -0.57 9.79
N ILE A 32 11.93 0.59 9.18
CA ILE A 32 13.00 1.55 8.84
C ILE A 32 13.63 2.11 10.12
N LEU A 33 12.82 2.42 11.14
CA LEU A 33 13.29 2.87 12.44
C LEU A 33 14.28 1.89 13.05
N GLN A 34 13.93 0.61 13.13
CA GLN A 34 14.77 -0.44 13.68
C GLN A 34 16.05 -0.62 12.86
N ALA A 35 15.98 -0.57 11.54
CA ALA A 35 17.12 -0.68 10.66
C ALA A 35 18.08 0.52 10.76
N ALA A 36 17.57 1.73 11.01
CA ALA A 36 18.35 2.96 11.10
C ALA A 36 18.95 3.20 12.49
N MET A 37 18.31 2.67 13.54
CA MET A 37 18.68 2.92 14.95
C MET A 37 20.19 2.71 15.26
N PRO A 38 20.88 1.66 14.77
CA PRO A 38 22.31 1.45 15.05
C PRO A 38 23.23 2.51 14.45
N TYR A 39 22.73 3.31 13.52
CA TYR A 39 23.54 4.27 12.74
C TYR A 39 23.19 5.72 13.02
N ALA A 40 22.17 5.97 13.83
CA ALA A 40 21.62 7.30 14.07
C ALA A 40 22.15 7.93 15.36
N ASP A 41 22.43 9.23 15.33
CA ASP A 41 22.67 10.01 16.54
C ASP A 41 21.34 10.55 17.13
N ARG A 42 20.30 10.73 16.31
CA ARG A 42 18.96 11.15 16.72
C ARG A 42 17.92 10.63 15.73
N ILE A 43 16.79 10.15 16.26
CA ILE A 43 15.64 9.75 15.47
C ILE A 43 14.39 10.42 16.04
N GLU A 44 13.55 10.94 15.17
CA GLU A 44 12.29 11.59 15.51
C GLU A 44 11.20 11.16 14.52
N THR A 45 9.98 11.04 15.01
CA THR A 45 8.79 10.90 14.15
C THR A 45 7.90 12.11 14.41
N ASP A 46 7.52 12.81 13.35
CA ASP A 46 6.63 13.95 13.46
C ASP A 46 5.14 13.54 13.53
N PRO A 47 4.22 14.48 13.80
CA PRO A 47 2.78 14.18 13.85
C PRO A 47 2.18 13.71 12.50
N MET A 48 2.86 13.93 11.38
CA MET A 48 2.47 13.45 10.06
C MET A 48 2.97 12.04 9.78
N GLY A 49 3.76 11.46 10.68
CA GLY A 49 4.36 10.13 10.52
C GLY A 49 5.69 10.12 9.76
N ASN A 50 6.27 11.28 9.42
CA ASN A 50 7.59 11.32 8.81
C ASN A 50 8.65 10.85 9.79
N LEU A 51 9.50 9.92 9.36
CA LEU A 51 10.64 9.45 10.13
C LEU A 51 11.89 10.25 9.75
N MET A 52 12.43 10.96 10.71
CA MET A 52 13.65 11.76 10.55
C MET A 52 14.81 11.09 11.28
N VAL A 53 15.84 10.72 10.54
CA VAL A 53 17.04 10.07 11.06
C VAL A 53 18.22 11.01 10.85
N PHE A 54 18.85 11.43 11.93
CA PHE A 54 20.02 12.31 11.90
C PHE A 54 21.27 11.55 12.27
N ARG A 55 22.33 11.73 11.46
CA ARG A 55 23.66 11.21 11.71
C ARG A 55 24.71 12.31 11.53
N LYS A 56 25.59 12.49 12.51
CA LYS A 56 26.70 13.42 12.41
C LYS A 56 27.73 12.95 11.38
N GLY A 57 28.13 13.85 10.51
CA GLY A 57 29.24 13.64 9.61
C GLY A 57 30.60 13.58 10.35
N ARG A 58 31.60 13.01 9.70
CA ARG A 58 32.98 13.01 10.22
C ARG A 58 33.59 14.42 10.31
N ASN A 59 33.23 15.26 9.33
CA ASN A 59 33.61 16.66 9.28
C ASN A 59 32.37 17.48 9.50
N LEU A 60 32.40 18.36 10.51
CA LEU A 60 31.32 19.32 10.73
C LEU A 60 31.39 20.35 9.60
N THR A 61 30.54 20.20 8.62
CA THR A 61 30.31 21.21 7.57
C THR A 61 29.14 22.08 8.00
N GLU A 62 29.13 23.33 7.54
CA GLU A 62 28.06 24.28 7.85
C GLU A 62 26.71 23.88 7.18
N GLN A 63 26.73 22.98 6.19
CA GLN A 63 25.56 22.57 5.44
C GLN A 63 25.32 21.06 5.54
N PRO A 64 24.23 20.62 6.20
CA PRO A 64 23.84 19.22 6.22
C PRO A 64 23.30 18.77 4.85
N ILE A 65 23.50 17.49 4.53
CA ILE A 65 22.87 16.84 3.37
C ILE A 65 21.62 16.14 3.88
N MET A 66 20.48 16.39 3.22
CA MET A 66 19.22 15.71 3.48
C MET A 66 18.89 14.76 2.33
N LEU A 67 18.62 13.49 2.65
CA LEU A 67 18.12 12.48 1.74
C LEU A 67 16.64 12.26 2.07
N CYS A 68 15.78 12.29 1.06
CA CYS A 68 14.33 12.09 1.21
C CYS A 68 13.87 10.92 0.34
N ALA A 69 12.98 10.10 0.91
CA ALA A 69 12.26 9.06 0.19
C ALA A 69 10.87 8.90 0.83
N HIS A 70 9.88 8.46 0.06
CA HIS A 70 8.57 8.13 0.62
C HIS A 70 8.54 6.69 1.15
N MET A 71 7.60 6.41 2.07
CA MET A 71 7.40 5.10 2.68
C MET A 71 6.12 4.41 2.18
N ASP A 72 5.18 5.19 1.64
CA ASP A 72 3.88 4.68 1.24
C ASP A 72 3.89 3.95 -0.10
N GLU A 73 2.89 3.12 -0.28
CA GLU A 73 2.54 2.51 -1.54
C GLU A 73 1.11 2.88 -1.97
N VAL A 74 0.80 2.68 -3.25
CA VAL A 74 -0.56 2.83 -3.75
C VAL A 74 -1.47 1.75 -3.15
N GLY A 75 -2.72 2.13 -2.87
CA GLY A 75 -3.67 1.22 -2.25
C GLY A 75 -5.10 1.46 -2.66
N VAL A 76 -6.01 0.93 -1.86
CA VAL A 76 -7.46 1.16 -1.98
C VAL A 76 -8.05 1.49 -0.62
N ILE A 77 -9.13 2.27 -0.64
CA ILE A 77 -9.95 2.56 0.54
C ILE A 77 -11.37 2.03 0.31
N VAL A 78 -11.90 1.31 1.31
CA VAL A 78 -13.29 0.84 1.31
C VAL A 78 -14.23 2.03 1.34
N LYS A 79 -15.25 2.02 0.48
CA LYS A 79 -16.30 3.05 0.43
C LYS A 79 -17.66 2.55 0.90
N SER A 80 -18.01 1.33 0.50
CA SER A 80 -19.27 0.71 0.87
C SER A 80 -19.24 -0.78 0.53
N PHE A 81 -20.23 -1.50 1.05
CA PHE A 81 -20.51 -2.89 0.70
C PHE A 81 -21.81 -2.99 -0.07
N THR A 82 -21.86 -3.88 -1.05
CA THR A 82 -23.09 -4.19 -1.79
C THR A 82 -23.95 -5.22 -1.03
N GLU A 83 -25.22 -5.35 -1.38
CA GLU A 83 -26.14 -6.29 -0.72
C GLU A 83 -25.68 -7.77 -0.86
N ASP A 84 -24.96 -8.08 -1.92
CA ASP A 84 -24.36 -9.39 -2.21
C ASP A 84 -22.93 -9.56 -1.64
N GLY A 85 -22.46 -8.63 -0.80
CA GLY A 85 -21.20 -8.75 -0.05
C GLY A 85 -19.94 -8.30 -0.77
N MET A 86 -20.07 -7.66 -1.96
CA MET A 86 -18.90 -7.12 -2.66
C MET A 86 -18.48 -5.77 -2.07
N VAL A 87 -17.17 -5.51 -2.08
CA VAL A 87 -16.61 -4.24 -1.60
C VAL A 87 -16.51 -3.24 -2.74
N LYS A 88 -17.09 -2.07 -2.56
CA LYS A 88 -16.86 -0.88 -3.39
C LYS A 88 -15.75 -0.05 -2.78
N PHE A 89 -14.83 0.42 -3.62
CA PHE A 89 -13.58 1.04 -3.16
C PHE A 89 -13.21 2.29 -3.97
N GLY A 90 -12.25 3.02 -3.49
CA GLY A 90 -11.53 4.06 -4.21
C GLY A 90 -10.05 3.77 -4.22
N PHE A 91 -9.33 4.23 -5.24
CA PHE A 91 -7.87 4.18 -5.23
C PHE A 91 -7.29 5.25 -4.29
N VAL A 92 -6.21 4.89 -3.64
CA VAL A 92 -5.32 5.78 -2.92
C VAL A 92 -4.02 5.82 -3.73
N GLY A 93 -3.67 7.00 -4.25
CA GLY A 93 -2.57 7.16 -5.20
C GLY A 93 -2.98 6.94 -6.67
N GLY A 94 -2.00 7.03 -7.56
CA GLY A 94 -2.18 6.93 -9.01
C GLY A 94 -2.16 5.48 -9.49
N VAL A 95 -3.33 4.89 -9.67
CA VAL A 95 -3.48 3.50 -10.13
C VAL A 95 -4.27 3.44 -11.43
N ASP A 96 -3.75 2.71 -12.42
CA ASP A 96 -4.47 2.43 -13.66
C ASP A 96 -5.48 1.28 -13.42
N PRO A 97 -6.79 1.51 -13.57
CA PRO A 97 -7.81 0.49 -13.33
C PRO A 97 -7.66 -0.77 -14.20
N ARG A 98 -6.98 -0.67 -15.33
CA ARG A 98 -6.78 -1.80 -16.26
C ARG A 98 -5.84 -2.87 -15.72
N VAL A 99 -4.83 -2.47 -14.94
CA VAL A 99 -3.78 -3.39 -14.47
C VAL A 99 -4.12 -4.10 -13.17
N VAL A 100 -5.18 -3.68 -12.48
CA VAL A 100 -5.56 -4.23 -11.16
C VAL A 100 -6.61 -5.34 -11.24
N ILE A 101 -7.29 -5.51 -12.36
CA ILE A 101 -8.31 -6.54 -12.53
C ILE A 101 -7.70 -7.92 -12.36
N GLY A 102 -8.30 -8.75 -11.51
CA GLY A 102 -7.81 -10.08 -11.15
C GLY A 102 -6.64 -10.09 -10.15
N ARG A 103 -6.22 -8.93 -9.65
CA ARG A 103 -5.18 -8.85 -8.62
C ARG A 103 -5.76 -9.15 -7.24
N ARG A 104 -4.94 -9.79 -6.41
CA ARG A 104 -5.22 -9.94 -4.98
C ARG A 104 -4.99 -8.61 -4.29
N ILE A 105 -5.80 -8.36 -3.26
CA ILE A 105 -5.70 -7.21 -2.38
C ILE A 105 -5.83 -7.68 -0.95
N GLN A 106 -5.20 -6.97 -0.03
CA GLN A 106 -5.30 -7.22 1.40
C GLN A 106 -5.93 -6.01 2.08
N PHE A 107 -6.81 -6.28 3.02
CA PHE A 107 -7.39 -5.29 3.92
C PHE A 107 -6.91 -5.57 5.35
N ARG A 108 -6.75 -4.52 6.13
CA ARG A 108 -6.65 -4.60 7.59
C ARG A 108 -8.00 -4.25 8.20
N THR A 109 -8.48 -5.09 9.09
CA THR A 109 -9.65 -4.78 9.91
C THR A 109 -9.26 -3.89 11.09
N GLU A 110 -10.25 -3.32 11.78
CA GLU A 110 -10.01 -2.53 13.00
C GLU A 110 -9.38 -3.38 14.12
N GLU A 111 -9.66 -4.68 14.15
CA GLU A 111 -9.05 -5.64 15.07
C GLU A 111 -7.62 -6.04 14.70
N GLY A 112 -7.14 -5.62 13.52
CA GLY A 112 -5.80 -5.92 13.02
C GLY A 112 -5.68 -7.19 12.19
N ASP A 113 -6.79 -7.88 11.93
CA ASP A 113 -6.81 -9.07 11.07
C ASP A 113 -6.60 -8.70 9.60
N THR A 114 -6.13 -9.67 8.82
CA THR A 114 -5.95 -9.51 7.39
C THR A 114 -7.06 -10.24 6.64
N VAL A 115 -7.78 -9.53 5.78
CA VAL A 115 -8.77 -10.08 4.86
C VAL A 115 -8.23 -9.98 3.43
N GLU A 116 -8.24 -11.08 2.70
CA GLU A 116 -7.86 -11.08 1.29
C GLU A 116 -9.08 -10.96 0.38
N GLY A 117 -8.91 -10.30 -0.75
CA GLY A 117 -9.91 -10.19 -1.79
C GLY A 117 -9.31 -10.18 -3.18
N ILE A 118 -10.17 -10.28 -4.18
CA ILE A 118 -9.79 -10.22 -5.60
C ILE A 118 -10.57 -9.10 -6.27
N ILE A 119 -9.85 -8.24 -7.00
CA ILE A 119 -10.48 -7.17 -7.77
C ILE A 119 -11.16 -7.76 -8.99
N GLY A 120 -12.47 -7.60 -9.07
CA GLY A 120 -13.33 -8.07 -10.15
C GLY A 120 -13.91 -6.95 -10.98
N ILE A 121 -14.40 -7.33 -12.16
CA ILE A 121 -15.16 -6.48 -13.07
C ILE A 121 -16.31 -7.29 -13.64
N LYS A 122 -17.35 -6.59 -14.14
CA LYS A 122 -18.47 -7.19 -14.87
C LYS A 122 -17.98 -8.13 -15.97
N ALA A 123 -18.50 -9.34 -16.01
CA ALA A 123 -18.09 -10.35 -16.97
C ALA A 123 -18.30 -9.87 -18.43
N VAL A 124 -17.38 -10.25 -19.32
CA VAL A 124 -17.34 -9.78 -20.72
C VAL A 124 -18.66 -10.04 -21.47
N HIS A 125 -19.29 -11.18 -21.26
CA HIS A 125 -20.58 -11.52 -21.90
C HIS A 125 -21.77 -10.70 -21.39
N LEU A 126 -21.62 -9.99 -20.28
CA LEU A 126 -22.62 -9.04 -19.75
C LEU A 126 -22.32 -7.59 -20.15
N THR A 127 -21.20 -7.33 -20.84
CA THR A 127 -20.81 -5.98 -21.25
C THR A 127 -21.30 -5.68 -22.66
N THR A 128 -21.63 -4.42 -22.91
CA THR A 128 -21.94 -3.91 -24.25
C THR A 128 -20.67 -3.74 -25.09
N ALA A 129 -20.82 -3.62 -26.42
CA ALA A 129 -19.70 -3.32 -27.30
C ALA A 129 -19.01 -1.99 -26.94
N SER A 130 -19.80 -0.98 -26.56
CA SER A 130 -19.30 0.33 -26.14
C SER A 130 -18.50 0.25 -24.84
N GLU A 131 -18.97 -0.49 -23.83
CA GLU A 131 -18.23 -0.67 -22.56
C GLU A 131 -16.85 -1.31 -22.80
N ARG A 132 -16.74 -2.26 -23.73
CA ARG A 132 -15.47 -2.93 -24.08
C ARG A 132 -14.45 -2.05 -24.79
N GLN A 133 -14.88 -0.94 -25.40
CA GLN A 133 -14.00 0.00 -26.10
C GLN A 133 -13.34 1.02 -25.18
N HIS A 134 -13.77 1.13 -23.95
CA HIS A 134 -13.26 2.11 -23.00
C HIS A 134 -12.56 1.44 -21.83
N ALA A 135 -11.57 2.12 -21.26
CA ALA A 135 -10.97 1.70 -20.00
C ALA A 135 -12.02 1.68 -18.88
N PRO A 136 -12.04 0.67 -18.02
CA PRO A 136 -12.98 0.60 -16.89
C PRO A 136 -12.75 1.78 -15.95
N LYS A 137 -13.83 2.29 -15.38
CA LYS A 137 -13.77 3.28 -14.30
C LYS A 137 -13.75 2.54 -12.96
N THR A 138 -13.20 3.15 -11.91
CA THR A 138 -13.18 2.55 -10.57
C THR A 138 -14.54 2.10 -10.09
N ARG A 139 -15.62 2.84 -10.43
CA ARG A 139 -17.01 2.47 -10.08
C ARG A 139 -17.50 1.16 -10.72
N ASP A 140 -16.85 0.72 -11.80
CA ASP A 140 -17.21 -0.50 -12.53
C ASP A 140 -16.52 -1.73 -11.91
N LEU A 141 -15.56 -1.49 -11.00
CA LEU A 141 -14.82 -2.51 -10.28
C LEU A 141 -15.49 -2.80 -8.92
N TYR A 142 -15.17 -3.97 -8.40
CA TYR A 142 -15.52 -4.40 -7.04
C TYR A 142 -14.38 -5.30 -6.51
N ILE A 143 -14.39 -5.56 -5.21
CA ILE A 143 -13.51 -6.55 -4.62
C ILE A 143 -14.38 -7.63 -3.99
N ASP A 144 -14.11 -8.86 -4.37
CA ASP A 144 -14.71 -10.06 -3.81
C ASP A 144 -13.84 -10.55 -2.65
N ILE A 145 -14.39 -10.56 -1.45
CA ILE A 145 -13.76 -11.02 -0.21
C ILE A 145 -14.36 -12.34 0.30
N GLY A 146 -15.15 -13.03 -0.55
CA GLY A 146 -15.79 -14.30 -0.22
C GLY A 146 -17.08 -14.17 0.59
N CYS A 147 -17.60 -12.96 0.81
CA CYS A 147 -18.85 -12.72 1.50
C CYS A 147 -20.06 -12.85 0.54
N THR A 148 -21.20 -13.29 1.06
CA THR A 148 -22.44 -13.48 0.30
C THR A 148 -23.56 -12.50 0.71
N SER A 149 -23.26 -11.61 1.65
CA SER A 149 -24.17 -10.56 2.10
C SER A 149 -23.41 -9.38 2.67
N LYS A 150 -24.03 -8.22 2.62
CA LYS A 150 -23.53 -6.97 3.18
C LYS A 150 -23.16 -7.13 4.66
N LYS A 151 -24.06 -7.74 5.44
CA LYS A 151 -23.85 -7.97 6.89
C LYS A 151 -22.62 -8.85 7.19
N GLN A 152 -22.26 -9.75 6.28
CA GLN A 152 -21.07 -10.59 6.45
C GLN A 152 -19.79 -9.82 6.08
N ALA A 153 -19.89 -8.84 5.17
CA ALA A 153 -18.77 -8.04 4.70
C ALA A 153 -18.45 -6.87 5.63
N GLU A 154 -19.45 -6.34 6.35
CA GLU A 154 -19.31 -5.33 7.41
C GLU A 154 -18.71 -5.94 8.68
#